data_00bd078692c8b648e39b61e67925c0d9
#
_entry.id   00bd078692c8b648e39b61e67925c0d9
#
_cell.length_a   1.000
_cell.length_b   1.000
_cell.length_c   1.000
_cell.angle_alpha   90.00
_cell.angle_beta   90.00
_cell.angle_gamma   90.00
#
_symmetry.space_group_name_H-M   'P 1'
#
loop_
_entity.id
_entity.type
_entity.pdbx_description
1 polymer ?
#
loop_
_entity_poly.entity_id
_entity_poly.type
_entity_poly.pdbx_seq_one_letter_code
_entity_poly.pdbx_strand_id
1 'polypeptide(L)'
;CWNHHLKPESKLWQMVKKNLPSIHWTRLESWAMPGVPDVYGIQDGISVFVELKVTRSNKINLSPFQKNWLYNHYLQGGRSFIMLQTLDQRLLRVFPSSILHSPFSITSEPQLKVSYTGSRAVDAWQQVQQFLLHSPLAEIPEDLSL
;
A
#
# COMPACT_ATOMS: atom_id res chain seq x y z
N CYS A 1 26.14 -14.15 7.49
CA CYS A 1 25.53 -14.60 8.24
C CYS A 1 24.45 -14.00 9.13
N TRP A 2 24.74 -13.20 10.04
CA TRP A 2 23.84 -12.55 10.94
C TRP A 2 22.59 -11.94 10.29
N ASN A 3 22.52 -11.86 8.98
CA ASN A 3 21.49 -11.13 8.29
C ASN A 3 20.65 -11.97 7.36
N HIS A 4 20.38 -13.18 7.76
CA HIS A 4 19.61 -14.10 6.93
C HIS A 4 18.12 -13.84 6.94
N HIS A 5 17.64 -13.09 7.93
CA HIS A 5 16.23 -12.86 8.10
C HIS A 5 15.86 -11.44 7.69
N LEU A 6 15.28 -11.30 6.51
CA LEU A 6 14.68 -10.04 6.11
C LEU A 6 13.41 -9.78 6.93
N LYS A 7 13.19 -8.54 7.28
CA LYS A 7 11.92 -8.14 7.88
C LYS A 7 10.79 -8.46 6.90
N PRO A 8 9.59 -8.81 7.41
CA PRO A 8 8.47 -9.14 6.52
C PRO A 8 8.17 -8.06 5.48
N GLU A 9 8.22 -6.79 5.87
CA GLU A 9 7.98 -5.68 4.95
C GLU A 9 9.04 -5.60 3.87
N SER A 10 10.29 -5.97 4.19
CA SER A 10 11.36 -6.03 3.19
C SER A 10 11.13 -7.13 2.18
N LYS A 11 10.59 -8.27 2.62
CA LYS A 11 10.22 -9.35 1.70
C LYS A 11 9.07 -8.94 0.79
N LEU A 12 8.08 -8.26 1.34
CA LEU A 12 6.99 -7.73 0.52
C LEU A 12 7.50 -6.73 -0.50
N TRP A 13 8.43 -5.86 -0.10
CA TRP A 13 9.07 -4.93 -1.02
C TRP A 13 9.76 -5.65 -2.18
N GLN A 14 10.48 -6.74 -1.91
CA GLN A 14 11.11 -7.53 -2.96
C GLN A 14 10.06 -8.10 -3.94
N MET A 15 8.92 -8.56 -3.41
CA MET A 15 7.84 -9.07 -4.24
C MET A 15 7.24 -7.98 -5.14
N VAL A 16 7.06 -6.79 -4.59
CA VAL A 16 6.51 -5.65 -5.36
C VAL A 16 7.43 -5.32 -6.53
N LYS A 17 8.73 -5.19 -6.27
CA LYS A 17 9.70 -4.88 -7.32
C LYS A 17 9.72 -5.95 -8.40
N LYS A 18 9.71 -7.21 -7.99
CA LYS A 18 9.81 -8.34 -8.90
C LYS A 18 8.58 -8.44 -9.81
N ASN A 19 7.40 -8.22 -9.24
CA ASN A 19 6.14 -8.48 -9.92
C ASN A 19 5.52 -7.25 -10.58
N LEU A 20 6.01 -6.05 -10.28
CA LEU A 20 5.57 -4.80 -10.89
C LEU A 20 6.76 -4.05 -11.47
N PRO A 21 7.50 -4.67 -12.40
CA PRO A 21 8.76 -4.10 -12.88
C PRO A 21 8.59 -2.89 -13.80
N SER A 22 7.41 -2.69 -14.37
CA SER A 22 7.18 -1.53 -15.25
C SER A 22 6.94 -0.24 -14.47
N ILE A 23 6.68 -0.32 -13.17
CA ILE A 23 6.61 0.85 -12.32
C ILE A 23 8.02 1.17 -11.84
N HIS A 24 8.44 2.42 -11.97
CA HIS A 24 9.73 2.86 -11.46
C HIS A 24 9.59 3.11 -9.96
N TRP A 25 10.11 2.20 -9.17
CA TRP A 25 9.98 2.24 -7.70
C TRP A 25 11.17 2.87 -7.03
N THR A 26 10.92 3.60 -5.97
CA THR A 26 11.94 4.15 -5.07
C THR A 26 11.55 3.81 -3.64
N ARG A 27 12.43 3.17 -2.89
CA ARG A 27 12.21 2.96 -1.47
C ARG A 27 12.57 4.25 -0.73
N LEU A 28 11.66 4.71 0.13
CA LEU A 28 11.86 5.95 0.84
C LEU A 28 12.44 5.71 2.22
N GLU A 29 13.36 6.59 2.62
CA GLU A 29 13.90 6.60 3.97
C GLU A 29 13.13 7.63 4.77
N SER A 30 12.44 7.17 5.82
CA SER A 30 11.52 8.03 6.56
C SER A 30 12.04 8.42 7.94
N TRP A 31 13.31 8.17 8.25
CA TRP A 31 13.86 8.48 9.56
C TRP A 31 13.80 9.98 9.89
N ALA A 32 13.85 10.84 8.89
CA ALA A 32 13.85 12.29 9.08
C ALA A 32 12.43 12.88 9.09
N MET A 33 11.44 12.13 8.60
CA MET A 33 10.06 12.60 8.53
C MET A 33 9.11 11.44 8.84
N PRO A 34 8.58 11.38 10.06
CA PRO A 34 7.70 10.28 10.45
C PRO A 34 6.46 10.21 9.57
N GLY A 35 6.04 9.00 9.26
CA GLY A 35 4.79 8.76 8.55
C GLY A 35 4.89 8.71 7.04
N VAL A 36 6.05 9.06 6.46
CA VAL A 36 6.24 8.93 5.01
C VAL A 36 6.09 7.47 4.62
N PRO A 37 5.35 7.16 3.52
CA PRO A 37 5.19 5.78 3.09
C PRO A 37 6.51 5.11 2.71
N ASP A 38 6.49 3.78 2.66
CA ASP A 38 7.69 2.99 2.41
C ASP A 38 8.24 3.17 1.00
N VAL A 39 7.36 3.29 0.01
CA VAL A 39 7.79 3.29 -1.40
C VAL A 39 7.01 4.31 -2.22
N TYR A 40 7.69 4.80 -3.22
CA TYR A 40 7.15 5.69 -4.23
C TYR A 40 7.33 5.04 -5.60
N GLY A 41 6.29 5.05 -6.42
CA GLY A 41 6.36 4.52 -7.78
C GLY A 41 5.79 5.49 -8.78
N ILE A 42 6.32 5.42 -10.00
CA ILE A 42 5.80 6.21 -11.10
C ILE A 42 5.82 5.40 -12.39
N GLN A 43 4.76 5.52 -13.17
CA GLN A 43 4.67 4.95 -14.51
C GLN A 43 3.79 5.84 -15.36
N ASP A 44 4.27 6.20 -16.54
CA ASP A 44 3.52 7.02 -17.51
C ASP A 44 2.99 8.32 -16.90
N GLY A 45 3.81 8.94 -16.04
CA GLY A 45 3.45 10.18 -15.39
C GLY A 45 2.53 10.04 -14.18
N ILE A 46 2.07 8.82 -13.86
CA ILE A 46 1.19 8.58 -12.72
C ILE A 46 2.04 8.16 -11.52
N SER A 47 1.94 8.94 -10.44
CA SER A 47 2.71 8.71 -9.21
C SER A 47 1.84 8.05 -8.15
N VAL A 48 2.40 7.10 -7.41
CA VAL A 48 1.73 6.45 -6.30
C VAL A 48 2.67 6.34 -5.11
N PHE A 49 2.11 6.43 -3.91
CA PHE A 49 2.84 6.15 -2.67
C PHE A 49 2.17 4.96 -1.99
N VAL A 50 2.97 4.04 -1.48
CA VAL A 50 2.43 2.82 -0.88
C VAL A 50 3.12 2.55 0.45
N GLU A 51 2.29 2.37 1.48
CA GLU A 51 2.72 1.88 2.78
C GLU A 51 2.60 0.36 2.77
N LEU A 52 3.69 -0.33 3.09
CA LEU A 52 3.73 -1.79 3.06
C LEU A 52 3.54 -2.33 4.48
N LYS A 53 2.58 -3.23 4.65
CA LYS A 53 2.29 -3.86 5.93
C LYS A 53 2.15 -5.36 5.75
N VAL A 54 2.65 -6.11 6.73
CA VAL A 54 2.56 -7.57 6.74
C VAL A 54 2.02 -8.00 8.10
N THR A 55 1.08 -8.93 8.12
CA THR A 55 0.54 -9.45 9.37
C THR A 55 0.28 -10.96 9.26
N ARG A 56 0.45 -11.66 10.37
CA ARG A 56 -0.02 -13.03 10.55
C ARG A 56 -1.31 -13.07 11.36
N SER A 57 -1.54 -12.02 12.15
CA SER A 57 -2.72 -11.90 13.01
C SER A 57 -3.73 -10.94 12.39
N ASN A 58 -4.74 -10.59 13.17
CA ASN A 58 -5.73 -9.61 12.74
C ASN A 58 -5.35 -8.17 13.12
N LYS A 59 -4.08 -7.94 13.47
CA LYS A 59 -3.64 -6.62 13.90
C LYS A 59 -2.88 -5.92 12.79
N ILE A 60 -3.20 -4.64 12.57
CA ILE A 60 -2.46 -3.77 11.67
C ILE A 60 -1.97 -2.59 12.51
N ASN A 61 -0.64 -2.39 12.49
CA ASN A 61 -0.04 -1.27 13.19
C ASN A 61 0.22 -0.13 12.21
N LEU A 62 -0.68 0.83 12.20
CA LEU A 62 -0.52 2.04 11.42
C LEU A 62 -0.46 3.20 12.41
N SER A 63 0.69 3.86 12.50
CA SER A 63 0.87 4.93 13.46
C SER A 63 0.02 6.15 13.09
N PRO A 64 -0.27 7.05 14.06
CA PRO A 64 -0.96 8.29 13.73
C PRO A 64 -0.23 9.12 12.66
N PHE A 65 1.11 9.10 12.66
CA PHE A 65 1.89 9.81 11.64
C PHE A 65 1.67 9.23 10.26
N GLN A 66 1.62 7.90 10.15
CA GLN A 66 1.37 7.22 8.88
C GLN A 66 -0.04 7.53 8.37
N LYS A 67 -1.04 7.44 9.25
CA LYS A 67 -2.42 7.75 8.89
C LYS A 67 -2.55 9.19 8.40
N ASN A 68 -1.94 10.12 9.13
CA ASN A 68 -2.01 11.53 8.78
C ASN A 68 -1.35 11.82 7.44
N TRP A 69 -0.16 11.28 7.21
CA TRP A 69 0.53 11.49 5.94
C TRP A 69 -0.29 10.98 4.77
N LEU A 70 -0.76 9.74 4.88
CA LEU A 70 -1.51 9.09 3.80
C LEU A 70 -2.81 9.82 3.52
N TYR A 71 -3.55 10.17 4.56
CA TYR A 71 -4.85 10.81 4.38
C TYR A 71 -4.69 12.23 3.84
N ASN A 72 -3.72 12.99 4.34
CA ASN A 72 -3.47 14.34 3.84
C ASN A 72 -3.04 14.33 2.38
N HIS A 73 -2.25 13.34 1.98
CA HIS A 73 -1.87 13.18 0.57
C HIS A 73 -3.09 12.93 -0.30
N TYR A 74 -4.01 12.09 0.16
CA TYR A 74 -5.27 11.87 -0.54
C TYR A 74 -6.08 13.16 -0.63
N LEU A 75 -6.18 13.95 0.45
CA LEU A 75 -6.94 15.19 0.43
C LEU A 75 -6.38 16.21 -0.58
N GLN A 76 -5.11 16.13 -0.90
CA GLN A 76 -4.50 16.98 -1.92
C GLN A 76 -4.63 16.40 -3.33
N GLY A 77 -5.36 15.31 -3.49
CA GLY A 77 -5.60 14.70 -4.79
C GLY A 77 -4.57 13.66 -5.20
N GLY A 78 -3.68 13.27 -4.29
CA GLY A 78 -2.63 12.30 -4.59
C GLY A 78 -3.10 10.85 -4.45
N ARG A 79 -2.38 9.96 -5.10
CA ARG A 79 -2.64 8.52 -5.04
C ARG A 79 -1.74 7.91 -3.97
N SER A 80 -2.34 7.47 -2.88
CA SER A 80 -1.62 6.78 -1.81
C SER A 80 -2.44 5.62 -1.28
N PHE A 81 -1.75 4.53 -0.92
CA PHE A 81 -2.39 3.26 -0.62
C PHE A 81 -1.67 2.57 0.53
N ILE A 82 -2.40 1.67 1.19
CA ILE A 82 -1.84 0.72 2.14
C ILE A 82 -1.92 -0.66 1.46
N MET A 83 -0.79 -1.33 1.31
CA MET A 83 -0.75 -2.69 0.78
C MET A 83 -0.47 -3.62 1.95
N LEU A 84 -1.44 -4.47 2.27
CA LEU A 84 -1.37 -5.39 3.40
C LEU A 84 -1.26 -6.81 2.90
N GLN A 85 -0.15 -7.47 3.27
CA GLN A 85 0.01 -8.90 3.04
C GLN A 85 -0.43 -9.65 4.30
N THR A 86 -1.41 -10.53 4.15
CA THR A 86 -1.84 -11.41 5.24
C THR A 86 -1.25 -12.78 4.97
N LEU A 87 -0.25 -13.17 5.77
CA LEU A 87 0.57 -14.35 5.48
C LEU A 87 -0.23 -15.63 5.57
N ASP A 88 -1.06 -15.77 6.60
CA ASP A 88 -1.81 -17.02 6.81
C ASP A 88 -2.83 -17.26 5.70
N GLN A 89 -3.41 -16.21 5.15
CA GLN A 89 -4.40 -16.29 4.09
C GLN A 89 -3.80 -16.21 2.70
N ARG A 90 -2.52 -15.84 2.61
CA ARG A 90 -1.80 -15.66 1.35
C ARG A 90 -2.49 -14.67 0.42
N LEU A 91 -2.95 -13.57 1.01
CA LEU A 91 -3.67 -12.54 0.28
C LEU A 91 -2.93 -11.20 0.36
N LEU A 92 -3.09 -10.42 -0.70
CA LEU A 92 -2.77 -9.01 -0.69
C LEU A 92 -4.09 -8.23 -0.65
N ARG A 93 -4.17 -7.30 0.28
CA ARG A 93 -5.29 -6.36 0.38
C ARG A 93 -4.76 -4.98 0.12
N VAL A 94 -5.40 -4.23 -0.75
CA VAL A 94 -4.97 -2.87 -1.07
C VAL A 94 -6.10 -1.93 -0.70
N PHE A 95 -5.77 -0.95 0.13
CA PHE A 95 -6.71 0.04 0.63
C PHE A 95 -6.28 1.41 0.15
N PRO A 96 -7.18 2.20 -0.46
CA PRO A 96 -6.85 3.60 -0.74
C PRO A 96 -6.85 4.39 0.56
N SER A 97 -6.03 5.44 0.61
CA SER A 97 -5.90 6.25 1.81
C SER A 97 -7.19 6.95 2.22
N SER A 98 -8.13 7.08 1.30
CA SER A 98 -9.44 7.69 1.59
C SER A 98 -10.21 7.00 2.73
N ILE A 99 -9.93 5.71 2.98
CA ILE A 99 -10.62 5.00 4.06
C ILE A 99 -10.15 5.45 5.45
N LEU A 100 -9.07 6.20 5.54
CA LEU A 100 -8.48 6.56 6.83
C LEU A 100 -9.22 7.69 7.55
N HIS A 101 -10.32 8.17 6.99
CA HIS A 101 -11.21 9.12 7.68
C HIS A 101 -11.97 8.46 8.84
N SER A 102 -11.98 7.14 8.90
CA SER A 102 -12.67 6.37 9.95
C SER A 102 -11.72 5.34 10.52
N PRO A 103 -12.08 4.67 11.64
CA PRO A 103 -11.20 3.66 12.21
C PRO A 103 -10.84 2.57 11.19
N PHE A 104 -9.56 2.27 11.10
CA PHE A 104 -9.02 1.30 10.14
C PHE A 104 -8.58 0.04 10.88
N SER A 105 -8.99 -1.12 10.37
CA SER A 105 -8.60 -2.42 10.94
C SER A 105 -8.50 -3.46 9.83
N ILE A 106 -8.05 -4.66 10.19
CA ILE A 106 -7.98 -5.78 9.26
C ILE A 106 -9.35 -6.15 8.69
N THR A 107 -10.42 -5.83 9.45
CA THR A 107 -11.77 -6.11 9.00
C THR A 107 -12.36 -5.01 8.11
N SER A 108 -11.63 -3.91 7.93
CA SER A 108 -12.04 -2.89 6.96
C SER A 108 -12.08 -3.50 5.57
N GLU A 109 -13.08 -3.12 4.79
CA GLU A 109 -13.26 -3.70 3.47
C GLU A 109 -12.19 -3.16 2.51
N PRO A 110 -11.31 -4.02 1.96
CA PRO A 110 -10.34 -3.54 0.98
C PRO A 110 -11.02 -3.26 -0.35
N GLN A 111 -10.46 -2.34 -1.12
CA GLN A 111 -10.92 -2.10 -2.48
C GLN A 111 -10.40 -3.15 -3.45
N LEU A 112 -9.31 -3.81 -3.10
CA LEU A 112 -8.76 -4.92 -3.87
C LEU A 112 -8.28 -6.00 -2.91
N LYS A 113 -8.64 -7.24 -3.19
CA LYS A 113 -8.20 -8.41 -2.42
C LYS A 113 -7.88 -9.53 -3.40
N VAL A 114 -6.62 -9.96 -3.44
CA VAL A 114 -6.15 -10.96 -4.41
C VAL A 114 -5.24 -11.97 -3.74
N SER A 115 -5.24 -13.20 -4.28
CA SER A 115 -4.28 -14.22 -3.89
C SER A 115 -2.99 -14.04 -4.68
N TYR A 116 -1.86 -13.96 -3.98
CA TYR A 116 -0.58 -13.77 -4.63
C TYR A 116 0.17 -15.08 -4.87
N THR A 117 -0.49 -16.22 -4.62
CA THR A 117 0.12 -17.54 -4.79
C THR A 117 -0.67 -18.37 -5.80
N GLY A 118 -0.03 -19.42 -6.32
CA GLY A 118 -0.66 -20.37 -7.22
C GLY A 118 -0.75 -19.85 -8.66
N SER A 119 -1.65 -20.50 -9.42
CA SER A 119 -1.79 -20.21 -10.84
C SER A 119 -2.34 -18.84 -11.15
N ARG A 120 -2.95 -18.16 -10.18
CA ARG A 120 -3.54 -16.84 -10.35
C ARG A 120 -2.62 -15.70 -9.96
N ALA A 121 -1.37 -15.99 -9.59
CA ALA A 121 -0.46 -14.97 -9.09
C ALA A 121 -0.18 -13.87 -10.14
N VAL A 122 -0.03 -14.24 -11.40
CA VAL A 122 0.24 -13.27 -12.48
C VAL A 122 -0.94 -12.30 -12.61
N ASP A 123 -2.16 -12.83 -12.66
CA ASP A 123 -3.37 -12.01 -12.72
C ASP A 123 -3.49 -11.10 -11.49
N ALA A 124 -3.17 -11.64 -10.33
CA ALA A 124 -3.23 -10.86 -9.08
C ALA A 124 -2.35 -9.62 -9.17
N TRP A 125 -1.11 -9.79 -9.62
CA TRP A 125 -0.18 -8.66 -9.71
C TRP A 125 -0.60 -7.66 -10.80
N GLN A 126 -1.18 -8.14 -11.90
CA GLN A 126 -1.74 -7.24 -12.92
C GLN A 126 -2.89 -6.41 -12.35
N GLN A 127 -3.76 -7.02 -11.54
CA GLN A 127 -4.84 -6.29 -10.87
C GLN A 127 -4.29 -5.28 -9.89
N VAL A 128 -3.25 -5.63 -9.14
CA VAL A 128 -2.60 -4.69 -8.22
C VAL A 128 -2.06 -3.48 -9.00
N GLN A 129 -1.37 -3.71 -10.11
CA GLN A 129 -0.83 -2.63 -10.92
C GLN A 129 -1.93 -1.70 -11.42
N GLN A 130 -2.99 -2.26 -11.99
CA GLN A 130 -4.11 -1.47 -12.48
C GLN A 130 -4.77 -0.68 -11.36
N PHE A 131 -4.91 -1.28 -10.20
CA PHE A 131 -5.53 -0.61 -9.07
C PHE A 131 -4.69 0.57 -8.59
N LEU A 132 -3.38 0.37 -8.43
CA LEU A 132 -2.50 1.43 -7.97
C LEU A 132 -2.46 2.61 -8.93
N LEU A 133 -2.44 2.35 -10.23
CA LEU A 133 -2.25 3.39 -11.24
C LEU A 133 -3.55 4.00 -11.72
N HIS A 134 -4.63 3.23 -11.78
CA HIS A 134 -5.82 3.64 -12.54
C HIS A 134 -7.14 3.55 -11.78
N SER A 135 -7.15 3.05 -10.53
CA SER A 135 -8.41 3.01 -9.79
C SER A 135 -8.93 4.44 -9.57
N PRO A 136 -10.24 4.66 -9.65
CA PRO A 136 -10.81 5.96 -9.32
C PRO A 136 -10.55 6.29 -7.85
N LEU A 137 -10.12 7.51 -7.57
CA LEU A 137 -9.99 7.97 -6.20
C LEU A 137 -11.36 8.43 -5.72
N ALA A 138 -11.66 8.14 -4.44
CA ALA A 138 -12.90 8.60 -3.84
C ALA A 138 -12.96 10.13 -3.86
N GLU A 139 -14.15 10.68 -4.00
CA GLU A 139 -14.34 12.13 -3.95
C GLU A 139 -13.91 12.67 -2.60
N ILE A 140 -13.23 13.81 -2.64
CA ILE A 140 -12.83 14.50 -1.43
C ILE A 140 -14.07 15.18 -0.86
N PRO A 141 -14.43 14.91 0.43
CA PRO A 141 -15.59 15.55 1.03
C PRO A 141 -15.46 17.07 1.02
N GLU A 142 -16.54 17.77 0.68
CA GLU A 142 -16.55 19.24 0.56
C GLU A 142 -16.11 19.93 1.86
N ASP A 143 -16.53 19.39 2.99
CA ASP A 143 -16.21 19.98 4.29
C ASP A 143 -14.75 19.77 4.69
N LEU A 144 -14.00 18.95 3.98
CA LEU A 144 -12.58 18.68 4.23
C LEU A 144 -11.68 19.25 3.16
N SER A 145 -12.20 19.58 1.99
CA SER A 145 -11.42 20.19 0.91
C SER A 145 -11.31 21.70 1.15
N LEU A 146 -10.10 22.22 1.08
CA LEU A 146 -9.84 23.64 1.27
C LEU A 146 -9.42 24.30 -0.02
#